data_b9cf3754b5baf0a163781851ca668dc4
#
_entry.id   b9cf3754b5baf0a163781851ca668dc4
#
_cell.length_a   1.000
_cell.length_b   1.000
_cell.length_c   1.000
_cell.angle_alpha   90.00
_cell.angle_beta   90.00
_cell.angle_gamma   90.00
#
_symmetry.space_group_name_H-M   'P 1'
#
loop_
_entity.id
_entity.type
_entity.pdbx_description
1 polymer ?
#
loop_
_entity_poly.entity_id
_entity_poly.type
_entity_poly.pdbx_seq_one_letter_code
_entity_poly.pdbx_strand_id
1 'polypeptide(L)'
;PEDHDIIFLPYLYGSNYNPRAKASLLGLDSSHTRSQIIRAVMEGICLGHRVHLEKLLAHKKPSVIRLAGGAANSPFWVQMFADVFQLPVETLESSELGALGCAMAASVADGHYQDLAAASHAMVRVKQRYEPQSALADLYERKYQRFRQFSEQLDALWE
;
A
#
# COMPACT_ATOMS: atom_id res chain seq x y z
N PRO A 1 12.61 11.85 -9.90
CA PRO A 1 11.19 11.96 -9.61
C PRO A 1 10.88 13.43 -9.44
N GLU A 2 9.93 13.93 -10.22
CA GLU A 2 9.50 15.30 -10.10
C GLU A 2 8.81 15.44 -8.74
N ASP A 3 9.46 16.13 -7.80
CA ASP A 3 8.87 16.43 -6.51
C ASP A 3 7.69 17.39 -6.73
N HIS A 4 6.60 17.17 -6.02
CA HIS A 4 5.39 17.98 -6.07
C HIS A 4 4.70 17.96 -4.71
N ASP A 5 3.92 19.01 -4.45
CA ASP A 5 3.23 19.20 -3.17
C ASP A 5 1.79 18.69 -3.13
N ILE A 6 1.32 18.08 -4.21
CA ILE A 6 -0.04 17.57 -4.29
C ILE A 6 -0.22 16.41 -3.34
N ILE A 7 -1.28 16.44 -2.54
CA ILE A 7 -1.71 15.34 -1.67
C ILE A 7 -3.08 14.85 -2.14
N PHE A 8 -3.21 13.55 -2.33
CA PHE A 8 -4.48 12.89 -2.63
C PHE A 8 -4.95 12.07 -1.42
N LEU A 9 -6.16 12.35 -0.96
CA LEU A 9 -6.86 11.55 0.05
C LEU A 9 -7.77 10.55 -0.66
N PRO A 10 -7.54 9.22 -0.56
CA PRO A 10 -8.21 8.20 -1.38
C PRO A 10 -9.59 7.76 -0.84
N TYR A 11 -10.38 8.66 -0.28
CA TYR A 11 -11.62 8.33 0.43
C TYR A 11 -12.85 8.29 -0.48
N LEU A 12 -12.76 7.56 -1.61
CA LEU A 12 -13.87 7.41 -2.56
C LEU A 12 -15.10 6.74 -1.95
N TYR A 13 -14.91 5.89 -0.96
CA TYR A 13 -15.96 5.15 -0.25
C TYR A 13 -15.96 5.43 1.25
N GLY A 14 -15.51 6.62 1.64
CA GLY A 14 -15.24 6.95 3.03
C GLY A 14 -13.85 6.54 3.50
N SER A 15 -13.51 6.93 4.73
CA SER A 15 -12.32 6.44 5.43
C SER A 15 -12.71 5.39 6.46
N ASN A 16 -11.73 4.67 7.02
CA ASN A 16 -11.99 3.72 8.13
C ASN A 16 -12.41 4.40 9.44
N TYR A 17 -12.36 5.72 9.49
CA TYR A 17 -12.71 6.52 10.66
C TYR A 17 -14.02 7.29 10.45
N ASN A 18 -14.26 7.73 9.21
CA ASN A 18 -15.43 8.50 8.84
C ASN A 18 -16.00 7.99 7.49
N PRO A 19 -17.15 7.30 7.50
CA PRO A 19 -17.75 6.77 6.28
C PRO A 19 -18.25 7.89 5.33
N ARG A 20 -18.36 9.13 5.82
CA ARG A 20 -18.77 10.30 5.02
C ARG A 20 -17.58 11.04 4.39
N ALA A 21 -16.34 10.69 4.76
CA ALA A 21 -15.14 11.29 4.16
C ALA A 21 -15.15 11.16 2.64
N LYS A 22 -14.64 12.18 1.95
CA LYS A 22 -14.60 12.25 0.49
C LYS A 22 -13.16 12.26 -0.01
N ALA A 23 -12.93 11.66 -1.17
CA ALA A 23 -11.67 11.81 -1.86
C ALA A 23 -11.38 13.28 -2.18
N SER A 24 -10.14 13.69 -1.96
CA SER A 24 -9.74 15.09 -2.12
C SER A 24 -8.36 15.18 -2.75
N LEU A 25 -8.19 16.14 -3.65
CA LEU A 25 -6.90 16.49 -4.25
C LEU A 25 -6.54 17.90 -3.76
N LEU A 26 -5.44 18.03 -3.03
CA LEU A 26 -5.04 19.23 -2.32
C LEU A 26 -3.67 19.72 -2.78
N GLY A 27 -3.45 21.03 -2.77
CA GLY A 27 -2.18 21.62 -3.17
C GLY A 27 -1.97 21.72 -4.69
N LEU A 28 -3.03 21.55 -5.49
CA LEU A 28 -2.95 21.68 -6.94
C LEU A 28 -2.87 23.18 -7.33
N ASP A 29 -1.96 23.52 -8.23
CA ASP A 29 -1.85 24.84 -8.85
C ASP A 29 -1.58 24.74 -10.37
N SER A 30 -1.45 25.88 -11.03
CA SER A 30 -1.29 25.97 -12.48
C SER A 30 0.07 25.46 -13.02
N SER A 31 1.04 25.21 -12.16
CA SER A 31 2.37 24.69 -12.53
C SER A 31 2.39 23.17 -12.63
N HIS A 32 1.39 22.50 -12.04
CA HIS A 32 1.37 21.05 -11.97
C HIS A 32 1.00 20.38 -13.29
N THR A 33 1.76 19.35 -13.63
CA THR A 33 1.54 18.54 -14.83
C THR A 33 0.57 17.40 -14.57
N ARG A 34 -0.03 16.87 -15.65
CA ARG A 34 -0.87 15.68 -15.59
C ARG A 34 -0.15 14.49 -14.94
N SER A 35 1.15 14.32 -15.23
CA SER A 35 1.94 13.21 -14.68
C SER A 35 2.09 13.33 -13.16
N GLN A 36 2.29 14.54 -12.65
CA GLN A 36 2.36 14.80 -11.20
C GLN A 36 1.01 14.54 -10.51
N ILE A 37 -0.11 14.88 -11.15
CA ILE A 37 -1.45 14.59 -10.61
C ILE A 37 -1.67 13.07 -10.52
N ILE A 38 -1.35 12.32 -11.58
CA ILE A 38 -1.48 10.86 -11.58
C ILE A 38 -0.57 10.24 -10.50
N ARG A 39 0.68 10.72 -10.40
CA ARG A 39 1.61 10.28 -9.37
C ARG A 39 1.08 10.55 -7.96
N ALA A 40 0.52 11.73 -7.71
CA ALA A 40 -0.07 12.09 -6.42
C ALA A 40 -1.22 11.14 -6.03
N VAL A 41 -2.04 10.71 -7.00
CA VAL A 41 -3.10 9.71 -6.76
C VAL A 41 -2.48 8.38 -6.31
N MET A 42 -1.45 7.90 -7.00
CA MET A 42 -0.77 6.65 -6.65
C MET A 42 -0.08 6.76 -5.27
N GLU A 43 0.61 7.87 -5.01
CA GLU A 43 1.23 8.14 -3.71
C GLU A 43 0.20 8.22 -2.58
N GLY A 44 -0.93 8.90 -2.80
CA GLY A 44 -2.00 9.01 -1.81
C GLY A 44 -2.57 7.65 -1.39
N ILE A 45 -2.69 6.71 -2.33
CA ILE A 45 -3.09 5.33 -2.03
C ILE A 45 -2.02 4.64 -1.17
N CYS A 46 -0.73 4.75 -1.52
CA CYS A 46 0.35 4.19 -0.72
C CYS A 46 0.41 4.81 0.70
N LEU A 47 0.24 6.13 0.81
CA LEU A 47 0.22 6.84 2.09
C LEU A 47 -0.98 6.41 2.95
N GLY A 48 -2.15 6.21 2.36
CA GLY A 48 -3.32 5.66 3.03
C GLY A 48 -3.07 4.26 3.59
N HIS A 49 -2.41 3.39 2.83
CA HIS A 49 -1.99 2.07 3.32
C HIS A 49 -0.95 2.17 4.45
N ARG A 50 -0.04 3.16 4.41
CA ARG A 50 0.93 3.37 5.48
C ARG A 50 0.26 3.70 6.81
N VAL A 51 -0.86 4.45 6.82
CA VAL A 51 -1.64 4.72 8.05
C VAL A 51 -2.09 3.42 8.73
N HIS A 52 -2.52 2.43 7.94
CA HIS A 52 -2.92 1.14 8.49
C HIS A 52 -1.71 0.27 8.87
N LEU A 53 -0.66 0.30 8.08
CA LEU A 53 0.57 -0.42 8.36
C LEU A 53 1.18 0.01 9.70
N GLU A 54 1.23 1.30 10.02
CA GLU A 54 1.78 1.79 11.29
C GLU A 54 1.08 1.21 12.51
N LYS A 55 -0.24 0.99 12.44
CA LYS A 55 -0.97 0.32 13.52
C LYS A 55 -0.54 -1.13 13.70
N LEU A 56 -0.28 -1.83 12.61
CA LEU A 56 0.20 -3.21 12.65
C LEU A 56 1.65 -3.27 13.15
N LEU A 57 2.48 -2.30 12.78
CA LEU A 57 3.88 -2.20 13.22
C LEU A 57 4.02 -1.94 14.72
N ALA A 58 3.02 -1.36 15.38
CA ALA A 58 2.99 -1.22 16.83
C ALA A 58 3.01 -2.57 17.56
N HIS A 59 2.52 -3.64 16.92
CA HIS A 59 2.45 -4.97 17.51
C HIS A 59 3.58 -5.88 17.04
N LYS A 60 4.01 -5.77 15.77
CA LYS A 60 5.05 -6.60 15.18
C LYS A 60 5.73 -5.86 14.02
N LYS A 61 7.07 -5.85 14.02
CA LYS A 61 7.84 -5.32 12.88
C LYS A 61 8.14 -6.45 11.90
N PRO A 62 7.50 -6.50 10.72
CA PRO A 62 7.82 -7.47 9.69
C PRO A 62 9.16 -7.12 9.02
N SER A 63 9.86 -8.12 8.52
CA SER A 63 11.05 -7.94 7.70
C SER A 63 10.72 -7.64 6.23
N VAL A 64 9.47 -7.90 5.82
CA VAL A 64 8.99 -7.76 4.43
C VAL A 64 7.48 -7.63 4.40
N ILE A 65 6.98 -6.87 3.43
CA ILE A 65 5.55 -6.75 3.10
C ILE A 65 5.28 -7.54 1.82
N ARG A 66 4.24 -8.36 1.78
CA ARG A 66 3.77 -8.99 0.55
C ARG A 66 2.60 -8.22 -0.02
N LEU A 67 2.78 -7.71 -1.24
CA LEU A 67 1.76 -6.95 -1.95
C LEU A 67 1.02 -7.86 -2.94
N ALA A 68 -0.31 -7.77 -2.90
CA ALA A 68 -1.21 -8.51 -3.77
C ALA A 68 -2.23 -7.59 -4.42
N GLY A 69 -2.96 -8.10 -5.41
CA GLY A 69 -3.98 -7.36 -6.13
C GLY A 69 -3.43 -6.53 -7.30
N GLY A 70 -4.26 -5.64 -7.85
CA GLY A 70 -3.95 -4.90 -9.08
C GLY A 70 -2.66 -4.08 -9.05
N ALA A 71 -2.33 -3.48 -7.91
CA ALA A 71 -1.11 -2.70 -7.73
C ALA A 71 0.17 -3.55 -7.89
N ALA A 72 0.13 -4.83 -7.55
CA ALA A 72 1.25 -5.76 -7.69
C ALA A 72 1.67 -6.02 -9.15
N ASN A 73 0.82 -5.68 -10.13
CA ASN A 73 1.10 -5.82 -11.56
C ASN A 73 1.91 -4.64 -12.13
N SER A 74 2.11 -3.57 -11.36
CA SER A 74 2.88 -2.40 -11.80
C SER A 74 4.20 -2.31 -11.01
N PRO A 75 5.36 -2.65 -11.61
CA PRO A 75 6.66 -2.54 -10.96
C PRO A 75 6.92 -1.15 -10.38
N PHE A 76 6.52 -0.10 -11.09
CA PHE A 76 6.62 1.28 -10.64
C PHE A 76 5.83 1.52 -9.34
N TRP A 77 4.61 1.00 -9.26
CA TRP A 77 3.76 1.19 -8.07
C TRP A 77 4.23 0.34 -6.89
N VAL A 78 4.71 -0.89 -7.15
CA VAL A 78 5.30 -1.75 -6.11
C VAL A 78 6.54 -1.09 -5.50
N GLN A 79 7.43 -0.49 -6.33
CA GLN A 79 8.58 0.27 -5.84
C GLN A 79 8.13 1.46 -4.97
N MET A 80 7.08 2.18 -5.39
CA MET A 80 6.53 3.29 -4.61
C MET A 80 6.01 2.82 -3.24
N PHE A 81 5.37 1.65 -3.14
CA PHE A 81 5.00 1.06 -1.86
C PHE A 81 6.22 0.79 -0.97
N ALA A 82 7.29 0.22 -1.53
CA ALA A 82 8.52 -0.02 -0.77
C ALA A 82 9.12 1.30 -0.26
N ASP A 83 9.17 2.33 -1.11
CA ASP A 83 9.72 3.64 -0.77
C ASP A 83 8.88 4.39 0.27
N VAL A 84 7.54 4.32 0.18
CA VAL A 84 6.63 4.93 1.16
C VAL A 84 6.67 4.21 2.51
N PHE A 85 6.77 2.89 2.50
CA PHE A 85 6.81 2.09 3.73
C PHE A 85 8.19 2.03 4.38
N GLN A 86 9.26 2.33 3.63
CA GLN A 86 10.64 2.09 4.01
C GLN A 86 10.86 0.64 4.50
N LEU A 87 10.19 -0.29 3.84
CA LEU A 87 10.27 -1.74 4.05
C LEU A 87 10.35 -2.45 2.72
N PRO A 88 11.07 -3.58 2.64
CA PRO A 88 11.05 -4.41 1.44
C PRO A 88 9.63 -4.87 1.09
N VAL A 89 9.30 -4.85 -0.20
CA VAL A 89 8.02 -5.34 -0.72
C VAL A 89 8.26 -6.49 -1.68
N GLU A 90 7.55 -7.61 -1.47
CA GLU A 90 7.55 -8.77 -2.36
C GLU A 90 6.23 -8.88 -3.12
N THR A 91 6.32 -9.23 -4.40
CA THR A 91 5.18 -9.67 -5.21
C THR A 91 5.24 -11.19 -5.37
N LEU A 92 4.09 -11.81 -5.65
CA LEU A 92 3.97 -13.27 -5.79
C LEU A 92 3.75 -13.65 -7.25
N GLU A 93 4.13 -14.90 -7.62
CA GLU A 93 3.92 -15.42 -8.97
C GLU A 93 2.43 -15.58 -9.29
N SER A 94 1.63 -16.02 -8.31
CA SER A 94 0.19 -16.16 -8.50
C SER A 94 -0.51 -14.81 -8.40
N SER A 95 -1.35 -14.50 -9.40
CA SER A 95 -2.30 -13.37 -9.35
C SER A 95 -3.57 -13.72 -8.57
N GLU A 96 -3.94 -15.02 -8.53
CA GLU A 96 -5.17 -15.54 -7.96
C GLU A 96 -4.96 -16.06 -6.54
N LEU A 97 -4.63 -15.16 -5.60
CA LEU A 97 -4.26 -15.52 -4.23
C LEU A 97 -5.44 -16.14 -3.44
N GLY A 98 -6.67 -15.74 -3.76
CA GLY A 98 -7.86 -16.35 -3.18
C GLY A 98 -7.98 -17.84 -3.56
N ALA A 99 -7.84 -18.16 -4.85
CA ALA A 99 -7.84 -19.54 -5.34
C ALA A 99 -6.68 -20.35 -4.76
N LEU A 100 -5.48 -19.73 -4.67
CA LEU A 100 -4.32 -20.38 -4.04
C LEU A 100 -4.59 -20.71 -2.57
N GLY A 101 -5.21 -19.81 -1.82
CA GLY A 101 -5.60 -20.04 -0.42
C GLY A 101 -6.60 -21.18 -0.28
N CYS A 102 -7.61 -21.25 -1.15
CA CYS A 102 -8.55 -22.38 -1.18
C CYS A 102 -7.84 -23.72 -1.51
N ALA A 103 -6.91 -23.72 -2.47
CA ALA A 103 -6.13 -24.90 -2.81
C ALA A 103 -5.25 -25.38 -1.65
N MET A 104 -4.64 -24.45 -0.89
CA MET A 104 -3.89 -24.79 0.33
C MET A 104 -4.80 -25.45 1.37
N ALA A 105 -5.98 -24.87 1.64
CA ALA A 105 -6.92 -25.41 2.61
C ALA A 105 -7.40 -26.81 2.20
N ALA A 106 -7.72 -27.01 0.93
CA ALA A 106 -8.11 -28.31 0.38
C ALA A 106 -6.98 -29.35 0.52
N SER A 107 -5.73 -28.96 0.20
CA SER A 107 -4.56 -29.84 0.31
C SER A 107 -4.28 -30.29 1.75
N VAL A 108 -4.56 -29.44 2.73
CA VAL A 108 -4.46 -29.80 4.16
C VAL A 108 -5.60 -30.72 4.56
N ALA A 109 -6.83 -30.42 4.13
CA ALA A 109 -7.99 -31.26 4.42
C ALA A 109 -7.86 -32.70 3.84
N ASP A 110 -7.22 -32.81 2.66
CA ASP A 110 -6.92 -34.10 2.00
C ASP A 110 -5.69 -34.82 2.61
N GLY A 111 -4.99 -34.17 3.56
CA GLY A 111 -3.83 -34.78 4.22
C GLY A 111 -2.53 -34.70 3.40
N HIS A 112 -2.51 -33.95 2.29
CA HIS A 112 -1.31 -33.75 1.47
C HIS A 112 -0.25 -32.89 2.19
N TYR A 113 -0.70 -31.89 2.94
CA TYR A 113 0.15 -31.10 3.85
C TYR A 113 -0.35 -31.22 5.28
N GLN A 114 0.59 -31.22 6.23
CA GLN A 114 0.31 -31.34 7.65
C GLN A 114 -0.55 -30.17 8.18
N ASP A 115 -0.27 -28.97 7.70
CA ASP A 115 -0.93 -27.73 8.10
C ASP A 115 -0.83 -26.64 7.01
N LEU A 116 -1.51 -25.52 7.22
CA LEU A 116 -1.49 -24.37 6.31
C LEU A 116 -0.10 -23.73 6.19
N ALA A 117 0.74 -23.83 7.21
CA ALA A 117 2.09 -23.27 7.15
C ALA A 117 2.96 -24.08 6.18
N ALA A 118 2.89 -25.41 6.24
CA ALA A 118 3.57 -26.34 5.32
C ALA A 118 3.06 -26.14 3.88
N ALA A 119 1.74 -26.04 3.68
CA ALA A 119 1.14 -25.76 2.38
C ALA A 119 1.59 -24.41 1.81
N SER A 120 1.56 -23.36 2.63
CA SER A 120 2.02 -22.02 2.24
C SER A 120 3.49 -22.02 1.85
N HIS A 121 4.36 -22.67 2.63
CA HIS A 121 5.78 -22.77 2.32
C HIS A 121 6.05 -23.49 0.98
N ALA A 122 5.26 -24.52 0.68
CA ALA A 122 5.40 -25.28 -0.55
C ALA A 122 4.81 -24.60 -1.79
N MET A 123 3.67 -23.90 -1.64
CA MET A 123 2.85 -23.41 -2.76
C MET A 123 3.06 -21.93 -3.08
N VAL A 124 3.52 -21.10 -2.11
CA VAL A 124 3.77 -19.67 -2.36
C VAL A 124 5.14 -19.47 -2.97
N ARG A 125 5.19 -18.79 -4.11
CA ARG A 125 6.43 -18.39 -4.80
C ARG A 125 6.54 -16.89 -4.86
N VAL A 126 7.67 -16.34 -4.42
CA VAL A 126 8.02 -14.92 -4.59
C VAL A 126 8.44 -14.71 -6.03
N LYS A 127 7.81 -13.75 -6.72
CA LYS A 127 8.14 -13.35 -8.08
C LYS A 127 9.30 -12.36 -8.10
N GLN A 128 9.18 -11.31 -7.29
CA GLN A 128 10.16 -10.23 -7.25
C GLN A 128 10.12 -9.53 -5.90
N ARG A 129 11.29 -9.03 -5.46
CA ARG A 129 11.47 -8.23 -4.26
C ARG A 129 11.97 -6.84 -4.65
N TYR A 130 11.42 -5.83 -3.99
CA TYR A 130 11.72 -4.42 -4.18
C TYR A 130 12.24 -3.85 -2.86
N GLU A 131 13.47 -3.36 -2.88
CA GLU A 131 14.08 -2.72 -1.71
C GLU A 131 13.72 -1.23 -1.70
N PRO A 132 13.48 -0.64 -0.51
CA PRO A 132 13.20 0.78 -0.39
C PRO A 132 14.43 1.62 -0.75
N GLN A 133 14.22 2.74 -1.41
CA GLN A 133 15.25 3.72 -1.71
C GLN A 133 15.41 4.66 -0.52
N SER A 134 16.48 4.50 0.26
CA SER A 134 16.74 5.31 1.47
C SER A 134 16.82 6.82 1.16
N ALA A 135 17.26 7.19 -0.03
CA ALA A 135 17.30 8.59 -0.48
C ALA A 135 15.91 9.26 -0.56
N LEU A 136 14.84 8.46 -0.62
CA LEU A 136 13.45 8.95 -0.66
C LEU A 136 12.76 8.94 0.72
N ALA A 137 13.45 8.47 1.76
CA ALA A 137 12.85 8.34 3.10
C ALA A 137 12.31 9.67 3.63
N ASP A 138 13.12 10.72 3.63
CA ASP A 138 12.73 12.04 4.13
C ASP A 138 11.61 12.68 3.29
N LEU A 139 11.62 12.46 1.96
CA LEU A 139 10.58 12.93 1.06
C LEU A 139 9.23 12.32 1.43
N TYR A 140 9.18 10.98 1.53
CA TYR A 140 7.92 10.29 1.83
C TYR A 140 7.48 10.47 3.29
N GLU A 141 8.41 10.70 4.21
CA GLU A 141 8.05 11.07 5.59
C GLU A 141 7.34 12.45 5.62
N ARG A 142 7.88 13.47 4.96
CA ARG A 142 7.22 14.80 4.85
C ARG A 142 5.84 14.70 4.20
N LYS A 143 5.73 13.95 3.08
CA LYS A 143 4.44 13.74 2.40
C LYS A 143 3.45 13.00 3.29
N TYR A 144 3.90 12.02 4.07
CA TYR A 144 3.06 11.27 4.99
C TYR A 144 2.52 12.13 6.14
N GLN A 145 3.36 12.96 6.75
CA GLN A 145 2.92 13.90 7.79
C GLN A 145 1.88 14.88 7.24
N ARG A 146 2.10 15.38 6.04
CA ARG A 146 1.16 16.29 5.37
C ARG A 146 -0.17 15.59 5.01
N PHE A 147 -0.10 14.35 4.53
CA PHE A 147 -1.28 13.51 4.27
C PHE A 147 -2.11 13.33 5.55
N ARG A 148 -1.48 12.98 6.66
CA ARG A 148 -2.16 12.84 7.95
C ARG A 148 -2.80 14.14 8.40
N GLN A 149 -2.07 15.24 8.36
CA GLN A 149 -2.58 16.57 8.74
C GLN A 149 -3.83 16.95 7.94
N PHE A 150 -3.81 16.79 6.61
CA PHE A 150 -4.98 17.07 5.80
C PHE A 150 -6.14 16.12 6.08
N SER A 151 -5.86 14.84 6.27
CA SER A 151 -6.88 13.85 6.62
C SER A 151 -7.60 14.21 7.92
N GLU A 152 -6.84 14.59 8.96
CA GLU A 152 -7.37 14.97 10.28
C GLU A 152 -8.16 16.30 10.22
N GLN A 153 -7.64 17.30 9.51
CA GLN A 153 -8.28 18.61 9.41
C GLN A 153 -9.58 18.57 8.59
N LEU A 154 -9.61 17.80 7.50
CA LEU A 154 -10.79 17.67 6.66
C LEU A 154 -11.84 16.76 7.26
N ASP A 155 -11.48 15.87 8.19
CA ASP A 155 -12.45 14.96 8.80
C ASP A 155 -13.60 15.69 9.48
N ALA A 156 -13.33 16.84 10.12
CA ALA A 156 -14.32 17.69 10.74
C ALA A 156 -15.30 18.36 9.74
N LEU A 157 -14.98 18.36 8.44
CA LEU A 157 -15.84 18.97 7.40
C LEU A 157 -16.82 17.96 6.77
N TRP A 158 -16.68 16.67 7.08
CA TRP A 158 -17.53 15.61 6.55
C TRP A 158 -18.66 15.26 7.52
N GLU A 159 -19.57 16.18 7.73
CA GLU A 159 -20.77 16.00 8.56
C GLU A 159 -21.87 15.17 7.86
#